data_1a04d807e49b763331b561b837183972
#
_entry.id   1a04d807e49b763331b561b837183972
#
_cell.length_a   1.000
_cell.length_b   1.000
_cell.length_c   1.000
_cell.angle_alpha   90.00
_cell.angle_beta   90.00
_cell.angle_gamma   90.00
#
_symmetry.space_group_name_H-M   'P 1'
#
loop_
_entity.id
_entity.type
_entity.pdbx_description
1 polymer ?
#
loop_
_entity_poly.entity_id
_entity_poly.type
_entity_poly.pdbx_seq_one_letter_code
_entity_poly.pdbx_strand_id
1 'polypeptide(L)'
;MKQKVLMIIALIIFLGIGLLCGNEIGKNRNSLATLPKPELSEGQRGELGIDKNINEENIDAYLGRSDSVYYDMRMLIDPANYSAIGGDSYLSGYVRGFEVIPYPLLTNVEGLPEAVGKSYSGDTLFTNKNGKFTANYKESKQIIQDLFPKDKNIFLMCGGGGYAGMTKDMLVKMGWDKDKIYVVGGYWYYSGKNNVEVKQKNDDGKDYYAFWKIPYHDLDFSKLTKN
;
A
#
# COMPACT_ATOMS: atom_id res chain seq x y z
N MET A 1 42.59 -20.94 -16.92
CA MET A 1 43.12 -19.88 -16.05
C MET A 1 42.64 -18.48 -16.38
N LYS A 2 42.53 -18.07 -17.66
CA LYS A 2 42.09 -16.72 -18.05
C LYS A 2 40.61 -16.37 -17.65
N GLN A 3 39.69 -17.32 -17.69
CA GLN A 3 38.30 -17.09 -17.31
C GLN A 3 38.08 -16.85 -15.81
N LYS A 4 38.84 -17.49 -14.93
CA LYS A 4 38.73 -17.28 -13.47
C LYS A 4 39.27 -15.91 -13.03
N VAL A 5 40.27 -15.38 -13.73
CA VAL A 5 40.81 -14.04 -13.46
C VAL A 5 39.84 -12.96 -13.89
N LEU A 6 39.11 -13.14 -15.01
CA LEU A 6 38.08 -12.19 -15.46
C LEU A 6 36.90 -12.11 -14.50
N MET A 7 36.45 -13.24 -13.92
CA MET A 7 35.39 -13.29 -12.91
C MET A 7 35.79 -12.60 -11.60
N ILE A 8 37.03 -12.71 -11.16
CA ILE A 8 37.51 -12.05 -9.94
C ILE A 8 37.61 -10.54 -10.14
N ILE A 9 38.03 -10.06 -11.32
CA ILE A 9 38.08 -8.62 -11.65
C ILE A 9 36.65 -8.03 -11.73
N ALA A 10 35.70 -8.73 -12.33
CA ALA A 10 34.28 -8.29 -12.35
C ALA A 10 33.69 -8.22 -10.94
N LEU A 11 34.00 -9.16 -10.05
CA LEU A 11 33.54 -9.16 -8.66
C LEU A 11 34.11 -7.99 -7.84
N ILE A 12 35.40 -7.65 -8.07
CA ILE A 12 36.04 -6.51 -7.40
C ILE A 12 35.47 -5.18 -7.88
N ILE A 13 35.16 -5.05 -9.18
CA ILE A 13 34.53 -3.84 -9.73
C ILE A 13 33.11 -3.68 -9.17
N PHE A 14 32.32 -4.75 -9.05
CA PHE A 14 30.99 -4.70 -8.43
C PHE A 14 31.03 -4.35 -6.94
N LEU A 15 32.01 -4.89 -6.19
CA LEU A 15 32.22 -4.52 -4.78
C LEU A 15 32.73 -3.09 -4.62
N GLY A 16 33.58 -2.60 -5.54
CA GLY A 16 34.08 -1.22 -5.53
C GLY A 16 32.99 -0.19 -5.84
N ILE A 17 32.10 -0.46 -6.80
CA ILE A 17 30.97 0.41 -7.14
C ILE A 17 29.93 0.38 -6.01
N GLY A 18 29.67 -0.77 -5.41
CA GLY A 18 28.76 -0.88 -4.25
C GLY A 18 29.26 -0.11 -3.02
N LEU A 19 30.57 -0.08 -2.77
CA LEU A 19 31.18 0.68 -1.68
C LEU A 19 31.21 2.20 -1.96
N LEU A 20 31.37 2.63 -3.21
CA LEU A 20 31.31 4.04 -3.58
C LEU A 20 29.90 4.59 -3.54
N CYS A 21 28.91 3.84 -4.03
CA CYS A 21 27.50 4.22 -3.89
C CYS A 21 26.99 4.15 -2.43
N GLY A 22 27.48 3.20 -1.63
CA GLY A 22 27.15 3.08 -0.21
C GLY A 22 27.66 4.23 0.64
N ASN A 23 28.83 4.82 0.32
CA ASN A 23 29.40 5.94 1.06
C ASN A 23 28.73 7.28 0.76
N GLU A 24 28.17 7.48 -0.43
CA GLU A 24 27.40 8.69 -0.76
C GLU A 24 25.99 8.67 -0.13
N ILE A 25 25.35 7.48 -0.03
CA ILE A 25 24.06 7.31 0.67
C ILE A 25 24.20 7.50 2.18
N GLY A 26 25.40 7.23 2.75
CA GLY A 26 25.66 7.35 4.19
C GLY A 26 25.88 8.78 4.69
N LYS A 27 26.13 9.77 3.82
CA LYS A 27 26.48 11.16 4.23
C LYS A 27 25.31 12.13 4.33
N ASN A 28 24.12 11.77 3.86
CA ASN A 28 22.92 12.60 4.03
C ASN A 28 21.97 12.00 5.07
N ARG A 29 22.46 11.70 6.27
CA ARG A 29 21.59 11.57 7.46
C ARG A 29 21.16 12.99 7.90
N ASN A 30 20.41 13.68 7.05
CA ASN A 30 19.52 14.70 7.55
C ASN A 30 18.56 14.00 8.51
N SER A 31 18.54 14.42 9.78
CA SER A 31 17.54 13.95 10.72
C SER A 31 16.18 14.14 10.06
N LEU A 32 15.46 13.03 9.79
CA LEU A 32 14.13 13.11 9.22
C LEU A 32 13.28 14.02 10.10
N ALA A 33 12.62 15.00 9.52
CA ALA A 33 11.69 15.83 10.25
C ALA A 33 10.68 14.95 10.98
N THR A 34 10.41 15.29 12.25
CA THR A 34 9.43 14.54 13.07
C THR A 34 8.07 14.64 12.40
N LEU A 35 7.40 13.49 12.24
CA LEU A 35 6.04 13.47 11.72
C LEU A 35 5.06 14.00 12.80
N PRO A 36 4.04 14.77 12.40
CA PRO A 36 2.92 15.07 13.29
C PRO A 36 2.22 13.76 13.66
N LYS A 37 1.62 13.68 14.84
CA LYS A 37 0.79 12.51 15.18
C LYS A 37 -0.42 12.41 14.25
N PRO A 38 -0.86 11.19 13.89
CA PRO A 38 -2.08 11.01 13.13
C PRO A 38 -3.29 11.59 13.87
N GLU A 39 -4.08 12.37 13.17
CA GLU A 39 -5.28 13.02 13.70
C GLU A 39 -6.39 13.01 12.65
N LEU A 40 -7.60 12.59 13.03
CA LEU A 40 -8.73 12.55 12.10
C LEU A 40 -9.19 13.96 11.72
N SER A 41 -9.48 14.18 10.43
CA SER A 41 -10.08 15.41 9.95
C SER A 41 -11.58 15.47 10.29
N GLU A 42 -12.10 16.68 10.43
CA GLU A 42 -13.56 16.93 10.40
C GLU A 42 -14.09 16.76 8.97
N GLY A 43 -15.38 16.41 8.82
CA GLY A 43 -16.02 16.27 7.51
C GLY A 43 -15.48 15.13 6.65
N GLN A 44 -15.13 14.05 7.26
CA GLN A 44 -14.41 12.91 6.67
C GLN A 44 -15.18 12.19 5.57
N ARG A 45 -14.43 11.58 4.65
CA ARG A 45 -14.94 10.59 3.71
C ARG A 45 -14.84 9.19 4.34
N GLY A 46 -15.98 8.48 4.44
CA GLY A 46 -16.09 7.16 5.06
C GLY A 46 -16.01 7.20 6.61
N GLU A 47 -16.21 6.05 7.23
CA GLU A 47 -16.36 5.93 8.69
C GLU A 47 -15.09 6.18 9.48
N LEU A 48 -13.93 5.86 8.90
CA LEU A 48 -12.64 5.83 9.62
C LEU A 48 -11.77 7.06 9.34
N GLY A 49 -12.30 7.99 8.57
CA GLY A 49 -11.72 9.31 8.34
C GLY A 49 -10.44 9.34 7.54
N ILE A 50 -9.92 10.55 7.43
CA ILE A 50 -8.67 10.87 6.74
C ILE A 50 -7.82 11.65 7.73
N ASP A 51 -6.51 11.47 7.69
CA ASP A 51 -5.58 12.21 8.55
C ASP A 51 -5.60 13.70 8.17
N LYS A 52 -5.77 14.59 9.15
CA LYS A 52 -5.84 16.02 8.88
C LYS A 52 -4.46 16.64 8.63
N ASN A 53 -3.40 16.01 9.15
CA ASN A 53 -2.04 16.53 9.06
C ASN A 53 -1.32 16.02 7.81
N ILE A 54 -1.53 14.73 7.45
CA ILE A 54 -0.92 14.12 6.27
C ILE A 54 -1.98 13.36 5.47
N ASN A 55 -2.36 13.92 4.34
CA ASN A 55 -3.44 13.40 3.49
C ASN A 55 -3.09 13.49 2.00
N GLU A 56 -4.05 13.20 1.11
CA GLU A 56 -3.84 13.19 -0.34
C GLU A 56 -3.42 14.55 -0.93
N GLU A 57 -3.62 15.65 -0.22
CA GLU A 57 -3.24 16.99 -0.70
C GLU A 57 -1.76 17.27 -0.48
N ASN A 58 -1.13 16.68 0.55
CA ASN A 58 0.24 17.00 0.95
C ASN A 58 1.19 15.81 1.06
N ILE A 59 0.74 14.59 0.79
CA ILE A 59 1.54 13.35 0.91
C ILE A 59 2.87 13.41 0.14
N ASP A 60 2.92 14.15 -0.95
CA ASP A 60 4.14 14.31 -1.77
C ASP A 60 5.35 14.84 -0.96
N ALA A 61 5.10 15.63 0.09
CA ALA A 61 6.15 16.13 0.97
C ALA A 61 6.70 15.06 1.94
N TYR A 62 6.03 13.95 2.08
CA TYR A 62 6.35 12.88 3.04
C TYR A 62 6.80 11.58 2.38
N LEU A 63 6.84 11.51 1.05
CA LEU A 63 7.28 10.32 0.31
C LEU A 63 8.79 10.06 0.47
N GLY A 64 9.17 8.79 0.32
CA GLY A 64 10.57 8.37 0.29
C GLY A 64 11.31 8.40 1.63
N ARG A 65 10.60 8.46 2.75
CA ARG A 65 11.20 8.42 4.10
C ARG A 65 11.69 7.00 4.42
N SER A 66 12.90 6.89 4.94
CA SER A 66 13.49 5.60 5.33
C SER A 66 12.86 4.97 6.58
N ASP A 67 12.12 5.77 7.38
CA ASP A 67 11.40 5.34 8.57
C ASP A 67 9.93 4.98 8.30
N SER A 68 9.53 4.90 7.04
CA SER A 68 8.13 4.79 6.64
C SER A 68 7.92 3.78 5.50
N VAL A 69 6.70 3.25 5.42
CA VAL A 69 6.18 2.42 4.32
C VAL A 69 4.85 3.01 3.83
N TYR A 70 4.54 2.77 2.56
CA TYR A 70 3.41 3.41 1.87
C TYR A 70 2.62 2.36 1.10
N TYR A 71 1.35 2.20 1.43
CA TYR A 71 0.52 1.16 0.83
C TYR A 71 -0.79 1.70 0.28
N ASP A 72 -1.08 1.31 -0.96
CA ASP A 72 -2.38 1.49 -1.60
C ASP A 72 -3.19 0.20 -1.41
N MET A 73 -4.32 0.33 -0.74
CA MET A 73 -5.13 -0.80 -0.29
C MET A 73 -6.17 -1.26 -1.33
N ARG A 74 -6.10 -0.76 -2.58
CA ARG A 74 -7.02 -1.13 -3.65
C ARG A 74 -6.65 -2.47 -4.29
N MET A 75 -7.66 -3.14 -4.86
CA MET A 75 -7.46 -4.20 -5.84
C MET A 75 -7.09 -3.62 -7.20
N LEU A 76 -6.44 -4.41 -8.07
CA LEU A 76 -6.26 -4.05 -9.48
C LEU A 76 -7.61 -3.87 -10.16
N ILE A 77 -8.54 -4.77 -9.89
CA ILE A 77 -9.94 -4.74 -10.31
C ILE A 77 -10.78 -5.19 -9.10
N ASP A 78 -11.59 -4.29 -8.58
CA ASP A 78 -12.51 -4.60 -7.48
C ASP A 78 -13.88 -4.99 -8.07
N PRO A 79 -14.51 -6.09 -7.60
CA PRO A 79 -15.85 -6.46 -7.99
C PRO A 79 -16.94 -5.44 -7.62
N ALA A 80 -16.69 -4.58 -6.63
CA ALA A 80 -17.61 -3.53 -6.22
C ALA A 80 -17.75 -2.43 -7.28
N ASN A 81 -18.96 -1.91 -7.44
CA ASN A 81 -19.24 -0.82 -8.39
C ASN A 81 -19.03 0.56 -7.77
N TYR A 82 -17.78 1.01 -7.68
CA TYR A 82 -17.47 2.33 -7.12
C TYR A 82 -17.94 3.50 -7.95
N SER A 83 -18.32 3.32 -9.24
CA SER A 83 -18.90 4.40 -10.04
C SER A 83 -20.19 4.92 -9.46
N ALA A 84 -20.93 4.11 -8.68
CA ALA A 84 -22.13 4.52 -7.96
C ALA A 84 -21.89 5.63 -6.92
N ILE A 85 -20.64 5.82 -6.48
CA ILE A 85 -20.22 6.85 -5.52
C ILE A 85 -19.13 7.78 -6.11
N GLY A 86 -18.99 7.83 -7.43
CA GLY A 86 -18.02 8.70 -8.12
C GLY A 86 -16.60 8.18 -8.15
N GLY A 87 -16.38 6.89 -7.88
CA GLY A 87 -15.08 6.25 -7.87
C GLY A 87 -14.83 5.35 -9.09
N ASP A 88 -13.73 4.60 -9.04
CA ASP A 88 -13.30 3.66 -10.08
C ASP A 88 -13.00 2.28 -9.45
N SER A 89 -13.58 1.24 -10.02
CA SER A 89 -13.33 -0.17 -9.62
C SER A 89 -12.01 -0.72 -10.18
N TYR A 90 -11.42 -0.04 -11.14
CA TYR A 90 -10.11 -0.35 -11.69
C TYR A 90 -9.05 0.53 -11.05
N LEU A 91 -7.86 -0.01 -10.81
CA LEU A 91 -6.71 0.77 -10.40
C LEU A 91 -6.15 1.51 -11.63
N SER A 92 -6.72 2.68 -11.93
CA SER A 92 -6.42 3.50 -13.11
C SER A 92 -5.08 4.23 -13.01
N GLY A 93 -4.57 4.39 -11.79
CA GLY A 93 -3.27 4.99 -11.48
C GLY A 93 -2.95 4.83 -10.00
N TYR A 94 -1.73 5.20 -9.59
CA TYR A 94 -1.29 5.17 -8.19
C TYR A 94 -0.25 6.26 -7.92
N VAL A 95 0.04 6.51 -6.65
CA VAL A 95 1.07 7.47 -6.24
C VAL A 95 2.43 6.78 -6.22
N ARG A 96 3.43 7.32 -6.93
CA ARG A 96 4.80 6.81 -6.93
C ARG A 96 5.35 6.73 -5.50
N GLY A 97 5.89 5.56 -5.15
CA GLY A 97 6.39 5.28 -3.80
C GLY A 97 5.39 4.49 -2.95
N PHE A 98 4.14 4.35 -3.38
CA PHE A 98 3.19 3.42 -2.80
C PHE A 98 3.31 2.04 -3.47
N GLU A 99 3.20 0.99 -2.67
CA GLU A 99 3.04 -0.39 -3.11
C GLU A 99 1.58 -0.81 -2.89
N VAL A 100 1.05 -1.66 -3.76
CA VAL A 100 -0.36 -2.07 -3.69
C VAL A 100 -0.49 -3.37 -2.90
N ILE A 101 -1.22 -3.31 -1.80
CA ILE A 101 -1.59 -4.45 -0.96
C ILE A 101 -3.12 -4.43 -0.79
N PRO A 102 -3.89 -5.23 -1.52
CA PRO A 102 -5.35 -5.17 -1.44
C PRO A 102 -5.90 -5.52 -0.06
N TYR A 103 -6.62 -4.59 0.57
CA TYR A 103 -7.33 -4.88 1.82
C TYR A 103 -8.27 -6.09 1.71
N PRO A 104 -9.02 -6.28 0.59
CA PRO A 104 -9.88 -7.45 0.44
C PRO A 104 -9.17 -8.81 0.47
N LEU A 105 -7.85 -8.86 0.25
CA LEU A 105 -7.05 -10.08 0.44
C LEU A 105 -6.61 -10.27 1.90
N LEU A 106 -6.59 -9.21 2.69
CA LEU A 106 -6.22 -9.29 4.11
C LEU A 106 -7.36 -9.84 4.95
N THR A 107 -8.62 -9.40 4.67
CA THR A 107 -9.80 -9.85 5.40
C THR A 107 -11.08 -9.61 4.59
N ASN A 108 -12.18 -10.29 4.96
CA ASN A 108 -13.49 -10.02 4.38
C ASN A 108 -13.89 -8.55 4.62
N VAL A 109 -14.42 -7.94 3.57
CA VAL A 109 -14.85 -6.54 3.60
C VAL A 109 -16.23 -6.43 4.22
N GLU A 110 -16.37 -5.55 5.22
CA GLU A 110 -17.62 -5.20 5.89
C GLU A 110 -17.85 -3.69 5.79
N GLY A 111 -19.10 -3.26 5.83
CA GLY A 111 -19.43 -1.82 5.91
C GLY A 111 -19.25 -1.03 4.61
N LEU A 112 -19.21 -1.67 3.45
CA LEU A 112 -19.28 -0.95 2.18
C LEU A 112 -20.65 -0.26 2.04
N PRO A 113 -20.71 0.93 1.40
CA PRO A 113 -21.98 1.55 1.04
C PRO A 113 -22.82 0.60 0.18
N GLU A 114 -24.11 0.50 0.48
CA GLU A 114 -25.03 -0.40 -0.26
C GLU A 114 -25.00 -0.16 -1.78
N ALA A 115 -24.83 1.10 -2.18
CA ALA A 115 -24.79 1.51 -3.59
C ALA A 115 -23.65 0.86 -4.39
N VAL A 116 -22.53 0.49 -3.74
CA VAL A 116 -21.39 -0.15 -4.45
C VAL A 116 -21.51 -1.67 -4.53
N GLY A 117 -22.46 -2.26 -3.80
CA GLY A 117 -22.69 -3.70 -3.79
C GLY A 117 -21.62 -4.48 -3.03
N LYS A 118 -21.24 -5.66 -3.54
CA LYS A 118 -20.32 -6.58 -2.87
C LYS A 118 -18.93 -6.45 -3.47
N SER A 119 -17.92 -6.42 -2.60
CA SER A 119 -16.51 -6.53 -2.97
C SER A 119 -16.08 -8.00 -3.14
N TYR A 120 -14.77 -8.21 -3.19
CA TYR A 120 -14.13 -9.52 -3.25
C TYR A 120 -14.64 -10.48 -2.17
N SER A 121 -14.90 -11.74 -2.54
CA SER A 121 -15.42 -12.78 -1.66
C SER A 121 -14.60 -14.09 -1.71
N GLY A 122 -13.37 -14.03 -2.23
CA GLY A 122 -12.46 -15.18 -2.27
C GLY A 122 -11.70 -15.41 -0.96
N ASP A 123 -10.57 -16.13 -1.06
CA ASP A 123 -9.70 -16.41 0.10
C ASP A 123 -9.11 -15.12 0.69
N THR A 124 -9.00 -15.07 2.02
CA THR A 124 -8.45 -13.95 2.80
C THR A 124 -7.50 -14.46 3.87
N LEU A 125 -6.50 -13.65 4.27
CA LEU A 125 -5.59 -14.01 5.37
C LEU A 125 -6.31 -14.16 6.71
N PHE A 126 -7.30 -13.31 6.95
CA PHE A 126 -8.08 -13.30 8.20
C PHE A 126 -9.57 -13.27 7.89
N THR A 127 -10.36 -13.77 8.84
CA THR A 127 -11.80 -13.53 8.90
C THR A 127 -12.07 -12.48 9.97
N ASN A 128 -12.69 -11.37 9.56
CA ASN A 128 -13.28 -10.39 10.47
C ASN A 128 -14.68 -10.83 10.87
N LYS A 129 -14.94 -10.86 12.15
CA LYS A 129 -16.31 -11.03 12.70
C LYS A 129 -16.48 -10.01 13.83
N ASN A 130 -17.24 -8.95 13.57
CA ASN A 130 -17.50 -7.88 14.54
C ASN A 130 -16.20 -7.27 15.11
N GLY A 131 -15.21 -7.01 14.27
CA GLY A 131 -13.94 -6.42 14.67
C GLY A 131 -12.94 -7.41 15.32
N LYS A 132 -13.28 -8.70 15.39
CA LYS A 132 -12.36 -9.75 15.82
C LYS A 132 -11.77 -10.46 14.59
N PHE A 133 -10.46 -10.36 14.42
CA PHE A 133 -9.71 -10.95 13.31
C PHE A 133 -9.15 -12.31 13.68
N THR A 134 -9.58 -13.36 12.97
CA THR A 134 -9.12 -14.74 13.17
C THR A 134 -8.30 -15.17 11.95
N ALA A 135 -7.10 -15.69 12.15
CA ALA A 135 -6.23 -16.16 11.09
C ALA A 135 -6.83 -17.37 10.37
N ASN A 136 -6.88 -17.33 9.04
CA ASN A 136 -7.38 -18.42 8.20
C ASN A 136 -6.26 -19.41 7.83
N TYR A 137 -5.00 -18.96 7.89
CA TYR A 137 -3.83 -19.77 7.56
C TYR A 137 -2.80 -19.66 8.68
N LYS A 138 -1.95 -20.68 8.83
CA LYS A 138 -0.88 -20.70 9.84
C LYS A 138 0.09 -19.54 9.66
N GLU A 139 0.33 -19.16 8.40
CA GLU A 139 1.26 -18.10 8.00
C GLU A 139 0.67 -16.69 8.10
N SER A 140 -0.66 -16.56 8.24
CA SER A 140 -1.35 -15.25 8.18
C SER A 140 -0.74 -14.17 9.09
N LYS A 141 -0.39 -14.54 10.33
CA LYS A 141 0.19 -13.59 11.29
C LYS A 141 1.59 -13.13 10.91
N GLN A 142 2.38 -14.02 10.33
CA GLN A 142 3.72 -13.66 9.85
C GLN A 142 3.62 -12.75 8.63
N ILE A 143 2.78 -13.12 7.67
CA ILE A 143 2.57 -12.33 6.46
C ILE A 143 2.15 -10.89 6.78
N ILE A 144 1.18 -10.69 7.70
CA ILE A 144 0.75 -9.33 8.05
C ILE A 144 1.84 -8.53 8.76
N GLN A 145 2.72 -9.18 9.53
CA GLN A 145 3.86 -8.52 10.17
C GLN A 145 4.96 -8.14 9.17
N ASP A 146 5.18 -8.97 8.17
CA ASP A 146 6.15 -8.71 7.10
C ASP A 146 5.66 -7.58 6.18
N LEU A 147 4.36 -7.57 5.85
CA LEU A 147 3.75 -6.51 5.04
C LEU A 147 3.68 -5.17 5.78
N PHE A 148 3.43 -5.18 7.08
CA PHE A 148 3.27 -3.95 7.88
C PHE A 148 4.24 -3.93 9.07
N PRO A 149 5.51 -3.54 8.87
CA PRO A 149 6.52 -3.54 9.93
C PRO A 149 6.15 -2.59 11.08
N LYS A 150 6.14 -3.10 12.33
CA LYS A 150 5.69 -2.33 13.52
C LYS A 150 6.65 -1.20 13.92
N ASP A 151 7.90 -1.27 13.49
CA ASP A 151 8.92 -0.24 13.74
C ASP A 151 8.83 0.96 12.79
N LYS A 152 8.06 0.85 11.68
CA LYS A 152 7.87 1.90 10.69
C LYS A 152 6.59 2.73 10.90
N ASN A 153 6.59 3.94 10.35
CA ASN A 153 5.35 4.67 10.11
C ASN A 153 4.67 4.09 8.87
N ILE A 154 3.37 3.94 8.90
CA ILE A 154 2.59 3.29 7.85
C ILE A 154 1.64 4.32 7.25
N PHE A 155 1.80 4.59 5.97
CA PHE A 155 0.91 5.48 5.21
C PHE A 155 -0.02 4.63 4.36
N LEU A 156 -1.33 4.79 4.57
CA LEU A 156 -2.37 4.01 3.91
C LEU A 156 -3.22 4.90 3.02
N MET A 157 -3.37 4.50 1.77
CA MET A 157 -4.25 5.12 0.77
C MET A 157 -5.17 4.04 0.17
N CYS A 158 -6.29 4.46 -0.42
CA CYS A 158 -7.05 3.60 -1.34
C CYS A 158 -7.78 4.48 -2.38
N GLY A 159 -8.93 4.09 -2.89
CA GLY A 159 -9.73 4.93 -3.80
C GLY A 159 -10.24 6.20 -3.12
N GLY A 160 -11.14 6.04 -2.15
CA GLY A 160 -11.78 7.13 -1.43
C GLY A 160 -11.39 7.26 0.06
N GLY A 161 -10.57 6.38 0.61
CA GLY A 161 -10.16 6.37 2.02
C GLY A 161 -10.74 5.19 2.84
N GLY A 162 -11.78 4.50 2.36
CA GLY A 162 -12.47 3.43 3.11
C GLY A 162 -11.57 2.24 3.46
N TYR A 163 -10.98 1.57 2.48
CA TYR A 163 -10.07 0.45 2.72
C TYR A 163 -8.83 0.83 3.54
N ALA A 164 -8.30 2.05 3.34
CA ALA A 164 -7.19 2.56 4.13
C ALA A 164 -7.55 2.68 5.62
N GLY A 165 -8.72 3.23 5.92
CA GLY A 165 -9.24 3.31 7.28
C GLY A 165 -9.53 1.94 7.89
N MET A 166 -10.16 1.03 7.14
CA MET A 166 -10.40 -0.36 7.58
C MET A 166 -9.09 -1.09 7.87
N THR A 167 -8.04 -0.84 7.08
CA THR A 167 -6.71 -1.41 7.33
C THR A 167 -6.13 -0.86 8.64
N LYS A 168 -6.21 0.44 8.89
CA LYS A 168 -5.78 1.03 10.17
C LYS A 168 -6.52 0.40 11.35
N ASP A 169 -7.85 0.26 11.27
CA ASP A 169 -8.65 -0.38 12.32
C ASP A 169 -8.20 -1.83 12.57
N MET A 170 -8.03 -2.61 11.51
CA MET A 170 -7.52 -3.98 11.59
C MET A 170 -6.16 -4.04 12.29
N LEU A 171 -5.19 -3.25 11.83
CA LEU A 171 -3.83 -3.26 12.37
C LEU A 171 -3.81 -2.85 13.85
N VAL A 172 -4.56 -1.80 14.23
CA VAL A 172 -4.66 -1.35 15.63
C VAL A 172 -5.27 -2.43 16.52
N LYS A 173 -6.35 -3.09 16.09
CA LYS A 173 -6.96 -4.21 16.82
C LYS A 173 -6.03 -5.42 16.93
N MET A 174 -5.09 -5.57 16.00
CA MET A 174 -4.05 -6.60 16.02
C MET A 174 -2.77 -6.16 16.76
N GLY A 175 -2.75 -4.98 17.38
CA GLY A 175 -1.67 -4.51 18.26
C GLY A 175 -0.57 -3.69 17.59
N TRP A 176 -0.89 -3.00 16.48
CA TRP A 176 -0.06 -1.92 15.93
C TRP A 176 -0.32 -0.60 16.66
N ASP A 177 0.70 0.24 16.72
CA ASP A 177 0.58 1.58 17.31
C ASP A 177 -0.22 2.51 16.37
N LYS A 178 -1.38 2.95 16.84
CA LYS A 178 -2.27 3.86 16.10
C LYS A 178 -1.60 5.20 15.74
N ASP A 179 -0.60 5.62 16.55
CA ASP A 179 0.12 6.88 16.37
C ASP A 179 1.23 6.78 15.30
N LYS A 180 1.40 5.60 14.70
CA LYS A 180 2.29 5.35 13.56
C LYS A 180 1.54 5.07 12.25
N ILE A 181 0.21 5.09 12.23
CA ILE A 181 -0.58 4.74 11.06
C ILE A 181 -1.37 5.95 10.57
N TYR A 182 -1.08 6.41 9.37
CA TYR A 182 -1.69 7.55 8.69
C TYR A 182 -2.66 7.08 7.62
N VAL A 183 -3.94 7.46 7.71
CA VAL A 183 -4.92 7.26 6.64
C VAL A 183 -4.83 8.48 5.72
N VAL A 184 -4.04 8.35 4.66
CA VAL A 184 -3.76 9.46 3.73
C VAL A 184 -5.00 9.85 2.93
N GLY A 185 -5.98 8.96 2.81
CA GLY A 185 -7.20 9.23 2.07
C GLY A 185 -7.30 8.48 0.76
N GLY A 186 -7.62 9.18 -0.32
CA GLY A 186 -8.01 8.53 -1.57
C GLY A 186 -7.28 9.02 -2.81
N TYR A 187 -6.81 8.08 -3.62
CA TYR A 187 -6.23 8.36 -4.92
C TYR A 187 -7.19 9.15 -5.85
N TRP A 188 -8.49 8.95 -5.72
CA TRP A 188 -9.48 9.67 -6.54
C TRP A 188 -9.48 11.20 -6.32
N TYR A 189 -8.88 11.65 -5.22
CA TYR A 189 -8.76 13.06 -4.85
C TYR A 189 -7.31 13.57 -4.89
N TYR A 190 -6.37 12.66 -5.17
CA TYR A 190 -4.97 13.02 -5.27
C TYR A 190 -4.69 13.81 -6.56
N SER A 191 -4.08 14.97 -6.43
CA SER A 191 -3.70 15.87 -7.53
C SER A 191 -2.21 16.20 -7.54
N GLY A 192 -1.40 15.46 -6.77
CA GLY A 192 0.03 15.70 -6.66
C GLY A 192 0.82 15.26 -7.90
N LYS A 193 2.12 15.59 -7.90
CA LYS A 193 3.03 15.38 -9.02
C LYS A 193 3.56 13.95 -9.17
N ASN A 194 3.33 13.09 -8.16
CA ASN A 194 3.83 11.72 -8.15
C ASN A 194 2.82 10.70 -8.71
N ASN A 195 1.82 11.18 -9.45
CA ASN A 195 0.88 10.31 -10.14
C ASN A 195 1.57 9.42 -11.18
N VAL A 196 1.24 8.11 -11.15
CA VAL A 196 1.62 7.15 -12.19
C VAL A 196 0.35 6.63 -12.83
N GLU A 197 0.12 6.99 -14.08
CA GLU A 197 -1.05 6.56 -14.84
C GLU A 197 -0.91 5.11 -15.28
N VAL A 198 -1.92 4.31 -14.97
CA VAL A 198 -2.03 2.89 -15.34
C VAL A 198 -3.02 2.71 -16.47
N LYS A 199 -4.12 3.46 -16.46
CA LYS A 199 -5.07 3.50 -17.56
C LYS A 199 -4.43 4.20 -18.76
N GLN A 200 -4.44 3.55 -19.91
CA GLN A 200 -3.83 4.03 -21.15
C GLN A 200 -4.76 3.80 -22.32
N LYS A 201 -4.44 4.40 -23.47
CA LYS A 201 -5.10 4.12 -24.75
C LYS A 201 -4.15 3.36 -25.68
N ASN A 202 -4.68 2.36 -26.38
CA ASN A 202 -3.97 1.71 -27.47
C ASN A 202 -4.05 2.56 -28.76
N ASP A 203 -3.43 2.07 -29.84
CA ASP A 203 -3.40 2.76 -31.12
C ASP A 203 -4.81 2.96 -31.74
N ASP A 204 -5.78 2.11 -31.37
CA ASP A 204 -7.18 2.22 -31.79
C ASP A 204 -8.00 3.17 -30.88
N GLY A 205 -7.37 3.81 -29.90
CA GLY A 205 -8.02 4.71 -28.94
C GLY A 205 -8.81 4.01 -27.84
N LYS A 206 -8.72 2.68 -27.70
CA LYS A 206 -9.40 1.92 -26.65
C LYS A 206 -8.59 1.93 -25.36
N ASP A 207 -9.29 2.07 -24.24
CA ASP A 207 -8.70 2.02 -22.93
C ASP A 207 -8.14 0.61 -22.61
N TYR A 208 -6.95 0.54 -22.02
CA TYR A 208 -6.39 -0.64 -21.38
C TYR A 208 -5.65 -0.27 -20.09
N TYR A 209 -5.37 -1.25 -19.24
CA TYR A 209 -4.73 -1.02 -17.94
C TYR A 209 -3.36 -1.71 -17.92
N ALA A 210 -2.31 -0.91 -17.78
CA ALA A 210 -0.92 -1.35 -17.73
C ALA A 210 -0.55 -1.84 -16.33
N PHE A 211 -1.21 -2.89 -15.83
CA PHE A 211 -1.05 -3.40 -14.46
C PHE A 211 0.38 -3.86 -14.15
N TRP A 212 1.18 -4.20 -15.15
CA TRP A 212 2.61 -4.52 -14.96
C TRP A 212 3.46 -3.35 -14.43
N LYS A 213 2.93 -2.13 -14.43
CA LYS A 213 3.60 -0.94 -13.85
C LYS A 213 3.43 -0.83 -12.33
N ILE A 214 2.51 -1.60 -11.76
CA ILE A 214 2.12 -1.49 -10.37
C ILE A 214 3.02 -2.38 -9.52
N PRO A 215 3.67 -1.84 -8.46
CA PRO A 215 4.32 -2.64 -7.44
C PRO A 215 3.24 -3.33 -6.58
N TYR A 216 2.77 -4.49 -7.03
CA TYR A 216 1.64 -5.23 -6.47
C TYR A 216 2.10 -6.42 -5.66
N HIS A 217 1.62 -6.53 -4.42
CA HIS A 217 1.79 -7.70 -3.58
C HIS A 217 0.65 -8.68 -3.82
N ASP A 218 0.92 -9.74 -4.56
CA ASP A 218 0.00 -10.84 -4.74
C ASP A 218 0.13 -11.85 -3.59
N LEU A 219 -1.00 -12.37 -3.13
CA LEU A 219 -1.06 -13.41 -2.11
C LEU A 219 -1.51 -14.72 -2.75
N ASP A 220 -0.56 -15.63 -2.93
CA ASP A 220 -0.84 -16.98 -3.45
C ASP A 220 -1.34 -17.90 -2.32
N PHE A 221 -2.64 -17.86 -2.08
CA PHE A 221 -3.30 -18.66 -1.04
C PHE A 221 -3.13 -20.17 -1.23
N SER A 222 -2.83 -20.64 -2.46
CA SER A 222 -2.60 -22.06 -2.72
C SER A 222 -1.35 -22.61 -2.04
N LYS A 223 -0.42 -21.74 -1.66
CA LYS A 223 0.82 -22.06 -0.96
C LYS A 223 0.71 -21.98 0.56
N LEU A 224 -0.43 -21.55 1.08
CA LEU A 224 -0.64 -21.37 2.51
C LEU A 224 -1.34 -22.59 3.14
N THR A 225 -1.06 -22.83 4.42
CA THR A 225 -1.63 -23.93 5.19
C THR A 225 -2.87 -23.48 5.93
N LYS A 226 -4.05 -23.94 5.55
CA LYS A 226 -5.32 -23.63 6.26
C LYS A 226 -5.26 -24.05 7.73
N ASN A 227 -5.85 -23.24 8.61
CA ASN A 227 -6.04 -23.55 10.02
C ASN A 227 -7.17 -24.56 10.23
#